data_926b66e9fd7faf766046a6dac6c7019b
#
_entry.id   926b66e9fd7faf766046a6dac6c7019b
#
_cell.length_a   1.000
_cell.length_b   1.000
_cell.length_c   1.000
_cell.angle_alpha   90.00
_cell.angle_beta   90.00
_cell.angle_gamma   90.00
#
_symmetry.space_group_name_H-M   'P 1'
#
loop_
_entity.id
_entity.type
_entity.pdbx_description
1 polymer ?
#
loop_
_entity_poly.entity_id
_entity_poly.type
_entity_poly.pdbx_seq_one_letter_code
_entity_poly.pdbx_strand_id
1 'polypeptide(L)'
;MNKIFIFFFISFCNLLLIVNSGITEENKVKIGLLVPLTGNNAEIGKQIVKATRLALKDIGSNKLEIYLKDIHSNPNKTLQSAKELQNLGINLIIGPVFYENLLYLDKIEDLTFLSLTNKTLDLPKNVIST
;
A
#
# COMPACT_ATOMS: atom_id res chain seq x y z
N MET A 1 11.38 -58.10 7.81
CA MET A 1 10.84 -56.80 7.38
C MET A 1 10.70 -56.86 5.84
N ASN A 2 9.44 -56.87 5.35
CA ASN A 2 9.15 -57.16 3.95
C ASN A 2 9.68 -56.06 3.02
N LYS A 3 10.45 -56.44 2.00
CA LYS A 3 11.02 -55.56 0.97
C LYS A 3 9.93 -54.63 0.34
N ILE A 4 8.69 -55.09 0.30
CA ILE A 4 7.52 -54.37 -0.18
C ILE A 4 7.19 -53.16 0.71
N PHE A 5 7.40 -53.27 2.03
CA PHE A 5 7.13 -52.17 2.97
C PHE A 5 8.14 -51.05 2.84
N ILE A 6 9.39 -51.39 2.53
CA ILE A 6 10.48 -50.41 2.29
C ILE A 6 10.20 -49.65 0.99
N PHE A 7 9.75 -50.33 -0.06
CA PHE A 7 9.39 -49.68 -1.34
C PHE A 7 8.21 -48.70 -1.19
N PHE A 8 7.21 -49.08 -0.40
CA PHE A 8 6.08 -48.16 -0.13
C PHE A 8 6.49 -46.97 0.71
N PHE A 9 7.39 -47.14 1.67
CA PHE A 9 7.88 -46.07 2.52
C PHE A 9 8.76 -45.06 1.72
N ILE A 10 9.63 -45.55 0.82
CA ILE A 10 10.45 -44.73 -0.08
C ILE A 10 9.57 -43.98 -1.08
N SER A 11 8.53 -44.61 -1.64
CA SER A 11 7.58 -43.98 -2.54
C SER A 11 6.75 -42.88 -1.85
N PHE A 12 6.35 -43.11 -0.61
CA PHE A 12 5.61 -42.13 0.20
C PHE A 12 6.49 -40.93 0.60
N CYS A 13 7.78 -41.18 0.91
CA CYS A 13 8.74 -40.11 1.23
C CYS A 13 9.05 -39.21 0.01
N ASN A 14 9.10 -39.76 -1.21
CA ASN A 14 9.24 -38.99 -2.43
C ASN A 14 8.02 -38.13 -2.76
N LEU A 15 6.82 -38.60 -2.43
CA LEU A 15 5.56 -37.84 -2.61
C LEU A 15 5.51 -36.61 -1.71
N LEU A 16 6.10 -36.66 -0.51
CA LEU A 16 6.18 -35.53 0.43
C LEU A 16 7.18 -34.45 0.02
N LEU A 17 8.16 -34.76 -0.85
CA LEU A 17 9.14 -33.80 -1.35
C LEU A 17 8.64 -32.93 -2.50
N ILE A 18 7.53 -33.30 -3.16
CA ILE A 18 6.99 -32.57 -4.31
C ILE A 18 6.06 -31.41 -3.89
N VAL A 19 5.65 -31.32 -2.62
CA VAL A 19 4.68 -30.32 -2.15
C VAL A 19 5.30 -28.99 -1.78
N ASN A 20 6.62 -28.84 -1.86
CA ASN A 20 7.29 -27.54 -1.74
C ASN A 20 7.39 -26.80 -3.09
N SER A 21 6.28 -26.72 -3.82
CA SER A 21 6.11 -25.64 -4.79
C SER A 21 5.99 -24.35 -4.01
N GLY A 22 7.14 -23.72 -3.73
CA GLY A 22 7.16 -22.41 -3.12
C GLY A 22 6.28 -21.49 -3.97
N ILE A 23 5.14 -21.08 -3.42
CA ILE A 23 4.41 -19.93 -3.93
C ILE A 23 5.40 -18.79 -3.76
N THR A 24 6.07 -18.43 -4.83
CA THR A 24 6.88 -17.21 -4.88
C THR A 24 5.86 -16.09 -4.78
N GLU A 25 5.65 -15.58 -3.58
CA GLU A 25 4.86 -14.39 -3.36
C GLU A 25 5.54 -13.29 -4.17
N GLU A 26 4.94 -12.94 -5.30
CA GLU A 26 5.46 -11.88 -6.16
C GLU A 26 5.48 -10.61 -5.32
N ASN A 27 6.68 -10.13 -4.95
CA ASN A 27 6.87 -8.97 -4.10
C ASN A 27 6.27 -7.74 -4.78
N LYS A 28 5.01 -7.45 -4.45
CA LYS A 28 4.31 -6.27 -4.93
C LYS A 28 4.74 -5.05 -4.13
N VAL A 29 5.01 -3.97 -4.83
CA VAL A 29 5.22 -2.66 -4.22
C VAL A 29 3.86 -2.12 -3.79
N LYS A 30 3.65 -1.99 -2.49
CA LYS A 30 2.43 -1.46 -1.90
C LYS A 30 2.54 0.05 -1.74
N ILE A 31 1.56 0.78 -2.24
CA ILE A 31 1.51 2.24 -2.17
C ILE A 31 0.17 2.64 -1.54
N GLY A 32 0.20 3.48 -0.53
CA GLY A 32 -1.00 4.09 0.04
C GLY A 32 -1.52 5.24 -0.81
N LEU A 33 -2.82 5.42 -0.85
CA LEU A 33 -3.46 6.59 -1.48
C LEU A 33 -4.43 7.22 -0.49
N LEU A 34 -4.09 8.41 0.01
CA LEU A 34 -4.88 9.18 0.96
C LEU A 34 -5.61 10.31 0.24
N VAL A 35 -6.91 10.16 0.03
CA VAL A 35 -7.75 11.15 -0.66
C VAL A 35 -9.10 11.30 0.03
N PRO A 36 -9.76 12.47 -0.08
CA PRO A 36 -11.11 12.64 0.41
C PRO A 36 -12.09 11.95 -0.57
N LEU A 37 -12.77 10.89 -0.15
CA LEU A 37 -13.79 10.22 -0.96
C LEU A 37 -15.20 10.58 -0.52
N THR A 38 -15.32 11.20 0.64
CA THR A 38 -16.57 11.66 1.23
C THR A 38 -16.45 13.12 1.69
N GLY A 39 -17.57 13.78 1.94
CA GLY A 39 -17.63 15.19 2.31
C GLY A 39 -17.50 16.15 1.12
N ASN A 40 -17.27 17.43 1.42
CA ASN A 40 -17.31 18.52 0.42
C ASN A 40 -16.26 18.41 -0.69
N ASN A 41 -15.15 17.74 -0.42
CA ASN A 41 -14.04 17.58 -1.36
C ASN A 41 -14.02 16.20 -2.06
N ALA A 42 -15.10 15.43 -1.93
CA ALA A 42 -15.17 14.07 -2.45
C ALA A 42 -14.91 13.97 -3.96
N GLU A 43 -15.34 14.97 -4.71
CA GLU A 43 -15.16 14.97 -6.18
C GLU A 43 -13.67 15.00 -6.57
N ILE A 44 -12.87 15.80 -5.89
CA ILE A 44 -11.41 15.85 -6.10
C ILE A 44 -10.78 14.48 -5.83
N GLY A 45 -11.14 13.85 -4.73
CA GLY A 45 -10.64 12.53 -4.38
C GLY A 45 -10.99 11.47 -5.43
N LYS A 46 -12.23 11.47 -5.93
CA LYS A 46 -12.67 10.55 -7.00
C LYS A 46 -11.89 10.76 -8.30
N GLN A 47 -11.59 12.01 -8.68
CA GLN A 47 -10.78 12.31 -9.86
C GLN A 47 -9.35 11.78 -9.71
N ILE A 48 -8.74 11.93 -8.53
CA ILE A 48 -7.41 11.39 -8.25
C ILE A 48 -7.42 9.86 -8.33
N VAL A 49 -8.42 9.18 -7.76
CA VAL A 49 -8.56 7.72 -7.88
C VAL A 49 -8.67 7.29 -9.34
N LYS A 50 -9.44 8.03 -10.14
CA LYS A 50 -9.57 7.77 -11.59
C LYS A 50 -8.23 7.93 -12.31
N ALA A 51 -7.50 9.00 -12.03
CA ALA A 51 -6.17 9.24 -12.60
C ALA A 51 -5.17 8.15 -12.19
N THR A 52 -5.17 7.76 -10.92
CA THR A 52 -4.32 6.68 -10.42
C THR A 52 -4.60 5.35 -11.13
N ARG A 53 -5.86 5.01 -11.34
CA ARG A 53 -6.25 3.79 -12.09
C ARG A 53 -5.80 3.82 -13.55
N LEU A 54 -5.89 4.99 -14.20
CA LEU A 54 -5.39 5.16 -15.57
C LEU A 54 -3.88 4.99 -15.62
N ALA A 55 -3.14 5.64 -14.71
CA ALA A 55 -1.69 5.49 -14.63
C ALA A 55 -1.27 4.03 -14.39
N LEU A 56 -1.93 3.29 -13.50
CA LEU A 56 -1.67 1.87 -13.28
C LEU A 56 -1.91 1.03 -14.54
N LYS A 57 -2.97 1.34 -15.29
CA LYS A 57 -3.27 0.67 -16.56
C LYS A 57 -2.19 0.94 -17.60
N ASP A 58 -1.70 2.19 -17.70
CA ASP A 58 -0.66 2.58 -18.66
C ASP A 58 0.70 1.98 -18.30
N ILE A 59 1.02 1.88 -17.01
CA ILE A 59 2.23 1.18 -16.52
C ILE A 59 2.17 -0.31 -16.85
N GLY A 60 0.99 -0.92 -16.87
CA GLY A 60 0.78 -2.31 -17.23
C GLY A 60 1.48 -3.32 -16.31
N SER A 61 1.92 -2.90 -15.12
CA SER A 61 2.65 -3.76 -14.18
C SER A 61 1.70 -4.34 -13.14
N ASN A 62 1.76 -5.64 -12.94
CA ASN A 62 1.10 -6.35 -11.84
C ASN A 62 1.86 -6.22 -10.50
N LYS A 63 3.02 -5.56 -10.49
CA LYS A 63 3.89 -5.39 -9.31
C LYS A 63 3.51 -4.22 -8.42
N LEU A 64 2.53 -3.40 -8.82
CA LEU A 64 2.05 -2.27 -8.04
C LEU A 64 0.68 -2.57 -7.44
N GLU A 65 0.51 -2.28 -6.16
CA GLU A 65 -0.76 -2.43 -5.45
C GLU A 65 -1.09 -1.14 -4.69
N ILE A 66 -2.28 -0.59 -4.96
CA ILE A 66 -2.73 0.67 -4.34
C ILE A 66 -3.72 0.38 -3.22
N TYR A 67 -3.40 0.90 -2.05
CA TYR A 67 -4.24 0.85 -0.84
C TYR A 67 -4.92 2.19 -0.63
N LEU A 68 -6.19 2.26 -1.00
CA LEU A 68 -7.00 3.47 -0.95
C LEU A 68 -7.59 3.68 0.44
N LYS A 69 -7.49 4.90 0.99
CA LYS A 69 -8.11 5.32 2.24
C LYS A 69 -8.83 6.65 2.07
N ASP A 70 -10.05 6.72 2.57
CA ASP A 70 -10.81 7.96 2.68
C ASP A 70 -10.40 8.74 3.93
N ILE A 71 -9.87 9.94 3.72
CA ILE A 71 -9.44 10.84 4.80
C ILE A 71 -10.46 11.89 5.18
N HIS A 72 -11.58 11.98 4.45
CA HIS A 72 -12.70 12.89 4.75
C HIS A 72 -12.25 14.36 4.90
N SER A 73 -11.16 14.77 4.26
CA SER A 73 -10.51 16.08 4.43
C SER A 73 -10.28 16.44 5.91
N ASN A 74 -9.93 15.46 6.75
CA ASN A 74 -9.78 15.63 8.19
C ASN A 74 -8.36 15.21 8.63
N PRO A 75 -7.58 16.09 9.31
CA PRO A 75 -6.21 15.78 9.72
C PRO A 75 -6.09 14.56 10.64
N ASN A 76 -7.00 14.41 11.61
CA ASN A 76 -6.97 13.26 12.52
C ASN A 76 -7.29 11.95 11.80
N LYS A 77 -8.24 11.98 10.86
CA LYS A 77 -8.55 10.82 10.02
C LYS A 77 -7.39 10.48 9.08
N THR A 78 -6.70 11.50 8.57
CA THR A 78 -5.49 11.32 7.75
C THR A 78 -4.40 10.63 8.55
N LEU A 79 -4.12 11.10 9.78
CA LEU A 79 -3.15 10.46 10.67
C LEU A 79 -3.51 9.01 10.98
N GLN A 80 -4.77 8.75 11.32
CA GLN A 80 -5.27 7.39 11.59
C GLN A 80 -5.07 6.49 10.37
N SER A 81 -5.51 6.93 9.19
CA SER A 81 -5.40 6.17 7.94
C SER A 81 -3.96 5.89 7.54
N ALA A 82 -3.05 6.86 7.78
CA ALA A 82 -1.62 6.67 7.54
C ALA A 82 -1.03 5.59 8.44
N LYS A 83 -1.37 5.57 9.74
CA LYS A 83 -0.95 4.52 10.67
C LYS A 83 -1.50 3.14 10.29
N GLU A 84 -2.74 3.07 9.82
CA GLU A 84 -3.32 1.83 9.33
C GLU A 84 -2.56 1.29 8.12
N LEU A 85 -2.14 2.17 7.19
CA LEU A 85 -1.32 1.80 6.03
C LEU A 85 0.09 1.33 6.46
N GLN A 86 0.71 2.03 7.41
CA GLN A 86 2.00 1.64 7.97
C GLN A 86 1.96 0.23 8.57
N ASN A 87 0.91 -0.10 9.31
CA ASN A 87 0.72 -1.43 9.90
C ASN A 87 0.57 -2.54 8.84
N LEU A 88 0.22 -2.18 7.59
CA LEU A 88 0.20 -3.10 6.44
C LEU A 88 1.56 -3.19 5.71
N GLY A 89 2.60 -2.57 6.28
CA GLY A 89 3.95 -2.55 5.70
C GLY A 89 4.08 -1.59 4.52
N ILE A 90 3.24 -0.57 4.43
CA ILE A 90 3.29 0.44 3.37
C ILE A 90 4.14 1.60 3.87
N ASN A 91 5.20 1.95 3.14
CA ASN A 91 6.13 3.01 3.51
C ASN A 91 6.05 4.23 2.59
N LEU A 92 5.34 4.13 1.47
CA LEU A 92 5.12 5.23 0.52
C LEU A 92 3.63 5.50 0.37
N ILE A 93 3.25 6.76 0.55
CA ILE A 93 1.87 7.21 0.48
C ILE A 93 1.76 8.39 -0.50
N ILE A 94 0.83 8.32 -1.42
CA ILE A 94 0.43 9.43 -2.29
C ILE A 94 -0.72 10.19 -1.62
N GLY A 95 -0.61 11.50 -1.53
CA GLY A 95 -1.51 12.36 -0.78
C GLY A 95 -0.95 12.74 0.60
N PRO A 96 -1.70 13.48 1.38
CA PRO A 96 -2.98 14.08 1.08
C PRO A 96 -2.93 15.22 0.05
N VAL A 97 -4.13 15.71 -0.34
CA VAL A 97 -4.27 16.79 -1.33
C VAL A 97 -4.16 18.16 -0.67
N PHE A 98 -4.79 18.33 0.47
CA PHE A 98 -4.89 19.62 1.14
C PHE A 98 -3.85 19.75 2.23
N TYR A 99 -3.24 20.92 2.33
CA TYR A 99 -2.19 21.21 3.31
C TYR A 99 -2.64 20.95 4.75
N GLU A 100 -3.86 21.29 5.09
CA GLU A 100 -4.41 21.11 6.43
C GLU A 100 -4.36 19.65 6.89
N ASN A 101 -4.41 18.72 5.96
CA ASN A 101 -4.34 17.29 6.22
C ASN A 101 -2.91 16.78 6.46
N LEU A 102 -1.88 17.62 6.24
CA LEU A 102 -0.50 17.31 6.59
C LEU A 102 -0.20 17.47 8.08
N LEU A 103 -1.07 18.16 8.80
CA LEU A 103 -0.93 18.32 10.24
C LEU A 103 -0.81 16.95 10.92
N TYR A 104 0.17 16.82 11.82
CA TYR A 104 0.47 15.62 12.60
C TYR A 104 1.16 14.48 11.83
N LEU A 105 1.46 14.58 10.54
CA LEU A 105 2.14 13.52 9.80
C LEU A 105 3.62 13.40 10.16
N ASP A 106 4.23 14.46 10.70
CA ASP A 106 5.56 14.45 11.31
C ASP A 106 5.69 13.52 12.52
N LYS A 107 4.56 13.10 13.09
CA LYS A 107 4.48 12.16 14.23
C LYS A 107 4.61 10.68 13.80
N ILE A 108 4.67 10.42 12.49
CA ILE A 108 4.83 9.06 11.98
C ILE A 108 6.23 8.94 11.40
N GLU A 109 7.04 8.08 12.00
CA GLU A 109 8.35 7.72 11.49
C GLU A 109 8.22 6.65 10.39
N ASP A 110 9.23 6.51 9.53
CA ASP A 110 9.33 5.49 8.48
C ASP A 110 8.23 5.51 7.40
N LEU A 111 7.51 6.64 7.27
CA LEU A 111 6.58 6.89 6.17
C LEU A 111 7.04 8.08 5.34
N THR A 112 6.98 7.94 4.03
CA THR A 112 7.17 9.04 3.06
C THR A 112 5.85 9.39 2.41
N PHE A 113 5.51 10.67 2.42
CA PHE A 113 4.31 11.19 1.77
C PHE A 113 4.68 12.00 0.53
N LEU A 114 4.11 11.63 -0.62
CA LEU A 114 4.08 12.44 -1.82
C LEU A 114 2.79 13.25 -1.81
N SER A 115 2.84 14.44 -1.22
CA SER A 115 1.67 15.30 -1.10
C SER A 115 1.33 15.96 -2.44
N LEU A 116 0.05 16.01 -2.75
CA LEU A 116 -0.49 16.68 -3.93
C LEU A 116 -0.85 18.16 -3.65
N THR A 117 -0.38 18.70 -2.51
CA THR A 117 -0.59 20.11 -2.17
C THR A 117 0.35 21.02 -2.97
N ASN A 118 -0.13 22.21 -3.30
CA ASN A 118 0.68 23.25 -3.92
C ASN A 118 1.52 24.07 -2.92
N LYS A 119 1.43 23.79 -1.63
CA LYS A 119 2.23 24.44 -0.60
C LYS A 119 3.58 23.76 -0.46
N THR A 120 4.66 24.53 -0.55
CA THR A 120 6.04 24.04 -0.53
C THR A 120 6.84 24.47 0.70
N LEU A 121 6.29 25.36 1.55
CA LEU A 121 6.92 25.86 2.76
C LEU A 121 6.31 25.19 3.99
N ASP A 122 7.12 25.03 5.05
CA ASP A 122 6.71 24.49 6.35
C ASP A 122 6.07 23.11 6.28
N LEU A 123 6.59 22.26 5.40
CA LEU A 123 6.14 20.87 5.29
C LEU A 123 6.76 20.01 6.40
N PRO A 124 6.06 18.98 6.88
CA PRO A 124 6.66 17.93 7.70
C PRO A 124 7.87 17.29 7.00
N LYS A 125 8.87 16.86 7.78
CA LYS A 125 10.13 16.32 7.24
C LYS A 125 9.98 15.11 6.33
N ASN A 126 8.93 14.34 6.53
CA ASN A 126 8.59 13.14 5.78
C ASN A 126 7.60 13.39 4.63
N VAL A 127 7.36 14.66 4.28
CA VAL A 127 6.46 15.07 3.20
C VAL A 127 7.26 15.70 2.07
N ILE A 128 7.04 15.20 0.88
CA ILE A 128 7.54 15.74 -0.39
C ILE A 128 6.34 16.34 -1.13
N SER A 129 6.39 17.62 -1.48
CA SER A 129 5.37 18.25 -2.33
C SER A 129 5.70 18.03 -3.79
N THR A 130 4.68 17.75 -4.57
CA THR A 130 4.76 17.56 -6.03
C THR A 130 4.08 18.70 -6.78
#